data_8eda2bf918219ac005211cc66018b34b
#
_entry.id   8eda2bf918219ac005211cc66018b34b
#
_cell.length_a   1.000
_cell.length_b   1.000
_cell.length_c   1.000
_cell.angle_alpha   90.00
_cell.angle_beta   90.00
_cell.angle_gamma   90.00
#
_symmetry.space_group_name_H-M   'P 1'
#
loop_
_entity.id
_entity.type
_entity.pdbx_description
1 polymer ?
#
loop_
_entity_poly.entity_id
_entity_poly.type
_entity_poly.pdbx_seq_one_letter_code
_entity_poly.pdbx_strand_id
1 'polypeptide(L)'
;FGYIAISRESNRNLIDKAGREGLIENKAYREFKNDLIQLFVDLAMTYFKSISKENPEVNSRSEQLKEIQARNKKIQEAEKKKAKHTKSRFIEELKNNRGRIIQLQEEINELQKRLTAETAKLELVYNDYNELVFLLEEKKAELRRLRLNKPQAAKLSELQEKKFEDYRTEYARTEILMKECEEEVAKVRQRFDVQNLQRDYEERYRAEMKGIDAYIV
;
A
#
# COMPACT_ATOMS: atom_id res chain seq x y z
N PHE A 1 -23.84 47.33 -5.36
CA PHE A 1 -23.88 45.95 -4.81
C PHE A 1 -23.39 45.00 -5.90
N GLY A 2 -22.37 44.20 -5.59
CA GLY A 2 -21.84 43.15 -6.47
C GLY A 2 -22.19 41.77 -5.91
N TYR A 3 -22.24 40.78 -6.77
CA TYR A 3 -22.36 39.37 -6.37
C TYR A 3 -21.32 38.52 -7.10
N ILE A 4 -20.94 37.42 -6.50
CA ILE A 4 -20.05 36.44 -7.11
C ILE A 4 -20.87 35.21 -7.36
N ALA A 5 -21.03 34.86 -8.65
CA ALA A 5 -21.70 33.64 -9.06
C ALA A 5 -20.71 32.48 -9.09
N ILE A 6 -21.02 31.41 -8.34
CA ILE A 6 -20.25 30.19 -8.31
C ILE A 6 -21.13 29.07 -8.86
N SER A 7 -20.70 28.43 -9.95
CA SER A 7 -21.37 27.22 -10.45
C SER A 7 -20.69 25.97 -9.94
N ARG A 8 -21.47 24.96 -9.58
CA ARG A 8 -20.98 23.66 -9.12
C ARG A 8 -20.20 22.91 -10.20
N GLU A 9 -20.55 23.14 -11.45
CA GLU A 9 -19.89 22.49 -12.61
C GLU A 9 -18.44 22.95 -12.75
N SER A 10 -18.18 24.26 -12.55
CA SER A 10 -16.86 24.85 -12.65
C SER A 10 -16.03 24.72 -11.35
N ASN A 11 -16.70 24.55 -10.21
CA ASN A 11 -16.08 24.59 -8.88
C ASN A 11 -16.43 23.36 -8.04
N ARG A 12 -16.19 22.17 -8.55
CA ARG A 12 -16.54 20.87 -7.91
C ARG A 12 -15.95 20.69 -6.51
N ASN A 13 -14.87 21.39 -6.21
CA ASN A 13 -14.19 21.30 -4.92
C ASN A 13 -14.76 22.25 -3.86
N LEU A 14 -15.63 23.20 -4.24
CA LEU A 14 -16.38 24.03 -3.32
C LEU A 14 -17.68 23.27 -2.97
N ILE A 15 -17.79 22.83 -1.74
CA ILE A 15 -18.88 21.95 -1.29
C ILE A 15 -19.82 22.76 -0.40
N ASP A 16 -21.11 22.76 -0.71
CA ASP A 16 -22.14 23.39 0.11
C ASP A 16 -22.33 22.64 1.43
N LYS A 17 -22.59 23.39 2.51
CA LYS A 17 -23.07 22.79 3.77
C LYS A 17 -24.46 22.20 3.57
N ALA A 18 -24.76 21.10 4.23
CA ALA A 18 -26.06 20.39 4.12
C ALA A 18 -27.26 21.31 4.43
N GLY A 19 -27.08 22.36 5.28
CA GLY A 19 -28.08 23.35 5.60
C GLY A 19 -28.20 24.53 4.62
N ARG A 20 -27.48 24.52 3.50
CA ARG A 20 -27.40 25.63 2.52
C ARG A 20 -26.92 26.97 3.10
N GLU A 21 -26.34 26.97 4.29
CA GLU A 21 -25.81 28.18 4.97
C GLU A 21 -24.32 28.39 4.70
N GLY A 22 -23.91 28.35 3.42
CA GLY A 22 -22.54 28.60 3.01
C GLY A 22 -21.76 27.34 2.62
N LEU A 23 -20.45 27.50 2.44
CA LEU A 23 -19.55 26.47 1.95
C LEU A 23 -18.80 25.77 3.11
N ILE A 24 -18.44 24.51 2.92
CA ILE A 24 -17.58 23.77 3.85
C ILE A 24 -16.17 24.35 3.80
N GLU A 25 -15.56 24.58 4.97
CA GLU A 25 -14.21 25.14 5.10
C GLU A 25 -13.13 24.10 4.76
N ASN A 26 -13.12 23.65 3.51
CA ASN A 26 -12.07 22.81 2.95
C ASN A 26 -10.92 23.65 2.35
N LYS A 27 -9.94 23.00 1.76
CA LYS A 27 -8.79 23.65 1.12
C LYS A 27 -9.24 24.60 -0.02
N ALA A 28 -10.17 24.16 -0.86
CA ALA A 28 -10.68 24.93 -1.98
C ALA A 28 -11.42 26.20 -1.51
N TYR A 29 -12.20 26.10 -0.43
CA TYR A 29 -12.87 27.26 0.17
C TYR A 29 -11.85 28.28 0.71
N ARG A 30 -10.78 27.82 1.37
CA ARG A 30 -9.74 28.72 1.89
C ARG A 30 -8.97 29.41 0.78
N GLU A 31 -8.66 28.71 -0.30
CA GLU A 31 -8.04 29.29 -1.50
C GLU A 31 -8.95 30.32 -2.13
N PHE A 32 -10.21 29.98 -2.38
CA PHE A 32 -11.22 30.91 -2.92
C PHE A 32 -11.40 32.16 -2.04
N LYS A 33 -11.49 32.00 -0.73
CA LYS A 33 -11.60 33.13 0.21
C LYS A 33 -10.38 34.04 0.14
N ASN A 34 -9.19 33.49 0.04
CA ASN A 34 -7.95 34.25 -0.07
C ASN A 34 -7.87 35.00 -1.40
N ASP A 35 -8.24 34.36 -2.51
CA ASP A 35 -8.27 34.99 -3.83
C ASP A 35 -9.28 36.13 -3.89
N LEU A 36 -10.43 35.94 -3.24
CA LEU A 36 -11.46 36.97 -3.14
C LEU A 36 -10.98 38.17 -2.33
N ILE A 37 -10.36 37.93 -1.19
CA ILE A 37 -9.79 39.01 -0.35
C ILE A 37 -8.70 39.74 -1.14
N GLN A 38 -7.85 39.01 -1.88
CA GLN A 38 -6.82 39.60 -2.70
C GLN A 38 -7.43 40.50 -3.79
N LEU A 39 -8.46 40.04 -4.49
CA LEU A 39 -9.17 40.82 -5.50
C LEU A 39 -9.71 42.15 -4.92
N PHE A 40 -10.34 42.10 -3.75
CA PHE A 40 -10.84 43.30 -3.11
C PHE A 40 -9.74 44.26 -2.66
N VAL A 41 -8.61 43.74 -2.16
CA VAL A 41 -7.44 44.55 -1.82
C VAL A 41 -6.85 45.19 -3.06
N ASP A 42 -6.70 44.47 -4.15
CA ASP A 42 -6.15 44.98 -5.42
C ASP A 42 -7.09 46.05 -6.03
N LEU A 43 -8.40 45.85 -5.97
CA LEU A 43 -9.40 46.85 -6.36
C LEU A 43 -9.29 48.11 -5.47
N ALA A 44 -9.21 47.95 -4.16
CA ALA A 44 -9.07 49.05 -3.23
C ALA A 44 -7.77 49.83 -3.48
N MET A 45 -6.66 49.15 -3.70
CA MET A 45 -5.36 49.77 -3.98
C MET A 45 -5.32 50.43 -5.34
N THR A 46 -6.05 49.93 -6.33
CA THR A 46 -6.07 50.48 -7.68
C THR A 46 -6.96 51.74 -7.78
N TYR A 47 -8.16 51.64 -7.24
CA TYR A 47 -9.18 52.66 -7.43
C TYR A 47 -9.28 53.67 -6.27
N PHE A 48 -8.86 53.27 -5.06
CA PHE A 48 -8.94 54.12 -3.84
C PHE A 48 -7.56 54.40 -3.23
N LYS A 49 -6.53 54.45 -4.07
CA LYS A 49 -5.12 54.60 -3.68
C LYS A 49 -4.81 55.79 -2.78
N SER A 50 -5.50 56.89 -2.96
CA SER A 50 -5.37 58.09 -2.13
C SER A 50 -5.90 57.89 -0.71
N ILE A 51 -6.98 57.15 -0.56
CA ILE A 51 -7.62 56.85 0.74
C ILE A 51 -6.89 55.71 1.46
N SER A 52 -6.34 54.72 0.71
CA SER A 52 -5.68 53.55 1.30
C SER A 52 -4.30 53.86 1.89
N LYS A 53 -3.58 54.85 1.37
CA LYS A 53 -2.25 55.23 1.90
C LYS A 53 -2.34 55.87 3.28
N GLU A 54 -3.46 56.47 3.62
CA GLU A 54 -3.69 57.17 4.89
C GLU A 54 -4.41 56.27 5.93
N ASN A 55 -4.90 55.11 5.51
CA ASN A 55 -5.61 54.19 6.40
C ASN A 55 -4.69 53.06 6.91
N PRO A 56 -4.25 53.10 8.18
CA PRO A 56 -3.32 52.11 8.75
C PRO A 56 -3.90 50.69 8.80
N GLU A 57 -5.23 50.53 8.86
CA GLU A 57 -5.88 49.21 8.86
C GLU A 57 -5.75 48.51 7.50
N VAL A 58 -5.85 49.24 6.38
CA VAL A 58 -5.70 48.71 5.02
C VAL A 58 -4.25 48.24 4.78
N ASN A 59 -3.29 49.03 5.25
CA ASN A 59 -1.87 48.68 5.15
C ASN A 59 -1.53 47.44 5.98
N SER A 60 -2.01 47.36 7.23
CA SER A 60 -1.82 46.21 8.09
C SER A 60 -2.43 44.91 7.50
N ARG A 61 -3.65 45.00 6.95
CA ARG A 61 -4.28 43.86 6.27
C ARG A 61 -3.53 43.42 5.00
N SER A 62 -3.02 44.40 4.23
CA SER A 62 -2.21 44.12 3.03
C SER A 62 -0.93 43.35 3.40
N GLU A 63 -0.25 43.73 4.48
CA GLU A 63 0.93 43.04 4.97
C GLU A 63 0.61 41.64 5.46
N GLN A 64 -0.46 41.46 6.25
CA GLN A 64 -0.92 40.17 6.70
C GLN A 64 -1.26 39.23 5.52
N LEU A 65 -1.90 39.74 4.47
CA LEU A 65 -2.18 38.96 3.26
C LEU A 65 -0.93 38.56 2.51
N LYS A 66 0.07 39.41 2.39
CA LYS A 66 1.37 39.06 1.80
C LYS A 66 2.07 37.98 2.60
N GLU A 67 2.03 38.03 3.92
CA GLU A 67 2.59 37.01 4.80
C GLU A 67 1.86 35.66 4.63
N ILE A 68 0.52 35.68 4.60
CA ILE A 68 -0.30 34.48 4.38
C ILE A 68 0.00 33.88 3.01
N GLN A 69 0.09 34.70 1.96
CA GLN A 69 0.44 34.23 0.61
C GLN A 69 1.85 33.62 0.57
N ALA A 70 2.83 34.30 1.18
CA ALA A 70 4.20 33.79 1.27
C ALA A 70 4.25 32.45 2.03
N ARG A 71 3.49 32.34 3.12
CA ARG A 71 3.36 31.09 3.90
C ARG A 71 2.69 29.98 3.08
N ASN A 72 1.59 30.29 2.41
CA ASN A 72 0.87 29.32 1.57
C ASN A 72 1.75 28.84 0.39
N LYS A 73 2.50 29.75 -0.23
CA LYS A 73 3.46 29.40 -1.28
C LYS A 73 4.54 28.45 -0.76
N LYS A 74 5.12 28.73 0.40
CA LYS A 74 6.10 27.83 1.04
C LYS A 74 5.50 26.46 1.34
N ILE A 75 4.27 26.38 1.83
CA ILE A 75 3.57 25.11 2.09
C ILE A 75 3.35 24.35 0.79
N GLN A 76 2.86 25.00 -0.26
CA GLN A 76 2.66 24.36 -1.57
C GLN A 76 3.97 23.85 -2.19
N GLU A 77 5.05 24.64 -2.07
CA GLU A 77 6.36 24.22 -2.55
C GLU A 77 6.90 23.01 -1.75
N ALA A 78 6.69 22.99 -0.44
CA ALA A 78 7.06 21.86 0.41
C ALA A 78 6.24 20.59 0.06
N GLU A 79 4.92 20.75 -0.16
CA GLU A 79 4.05 19.66 -0.60
C GLU A 79 4.47 19.11 -1.98
N LYS A 80 4.76 20.00 -2.94
CA LYS A 80 5.26 19.61 -4.26
C LYS A 80 6.60 18.86 -4.17
N LYS A 81 7.52 19.33 -3.31
CA LYS A 81 8.81 18.64 -3.08
C LYS A 81 8.58 17.26 -2.47
N LYS A 82 7.73 17.16 -1.45
CA LYS A 82 7.37 15.86 -0.83
C LYS A 82 6.75 14.91 -1.86
N ALA A 83 5.77 15.37 -2.63
CA ALA A 83 5.12 14.56 -3.67
C ALA A 83 6.13 14.08 -4.74
N LYS A 84 7.05 14.95 -5.16
CA LYS A 84 8.12 14.59 -6.11
C LYS A 84 9.07 13.54 -5.51
N HIS A 85 9.49 13.71 -4.27
CA HIS A 85 10.35 12.76 -3.58
C HIS A 85 9.68 11.39 -3.42
N THR A 86 8.42 11.37 -2.95
CA THR A 86 7.62 10.15 -2.81
C THR A 86 7.46 9.43 -4.15
N LYS A 87 7.19 10.19 -5.23
CA LYS A 87 7.12 9.63 -6.59
C LYS A 87 8.44 9.02 -7.03
N SER A 88 9.57 9.72 -6.84
CA SER A 88 10.89 9.22 -7.23
C SER A 88 11.24 7.93 -6.48
N ARG A 89 11.02 7.91 -5.17
CA ARG A 89 11.23 6.73 -4.34
C ARG A 89 10.38 5.54 -4.80
N PHE A 90 9.10 5.76 -5.05
CA PHE A 90 8.20 4.71 -5.56
C PHE A 90 8.67 4.12 -6.90
N ILE A 91 9.14 4.98 -7.83
CA ILE A 91 9.64 4.52 -9.13
C ILE A 91 10.93 3.71 -8.97
N GLU A 92 11.80 4.12 -8.07
CA GLU A 92 13.03 3.39 -7.75
C GLU A 92 12.74 2.03 -7.12
N GLU A 93 11.86 1.99 -6.14
CA GLU A 93 11.38 0.74 -5.52
C GLU A 93 10.72 -0.19 -6.56
N LEU A 94 9.88 0.36 -7.45
CA LEU A 94 9.26 -0.40 -8.53
C LEU A 94 10.31 -1.01 -9.48
N LYS A 95 11.35 -0.23 -9.83
CA LYS A 95 12.43 -0.71 -10.69
C LYS A 95 13.22 -1.83 -10.03
N ASN A 96 13.57 -1.66 -8.75
CA ASN A 96 14.38 -2.63 -7.99
C ASN A 96 13.59 -3.92 -7.74
N ASN A 97 12.33 -3.80 -7.37
CA ASN A 97 11.49 -4.95 -7.04
C ASN A 97 11.08 -5.77 -8.25
N ARG A 98 11.05 -5.17 -9.46
CA ARG A 98 10.65 -5.88 -10.69
C ARG A 98 11.57 -7.05 -11.02
N GLY A 99 12.88 -6.87 -10.89
CA GLY A 99 13.83 -7.97 -11.11
C GLY A 99 13.69 -9.05 -10.03
N ARG A 100 13.51 -8.61 -8.78
CA ARG A 100 13.44 -9.54 -7.65
C ARG A 100 12.17 -10.37 -7.64
N ILE A 101 11.01 -9.83 -8.07
CA ILE A 101 9.77 -10.60 -8.13
C ILE A 101 9.86 -11.76 -9.13
N ILE A 102 10.54 -11.56 -10.27
CA ILE A 102 10.75 -12.60 -11.27
C ILE A 102 11.66 -13.72 -10.71
N GLN A 103 12.75 -13.33 -10.06
CA GLN A 103 13.64 -14.30 -9.41
C GLN A 103 12.90 -15.08 -8.31
N LEU A 104 12.09 -14.40 -7.52
CA LEU A 104 11.30 -15.02 -6.47
C LEU A 104 10.28 -16.02 -7.05
N GLN A 105 9.68 -15.73 -8.20
CA GLN A 105 8.81 -16.69 -8.91
C GLN A 105 9.57 -17.95 -9.30
N GLU A 106 10.79 -17.82 -9.82
CA GLU A 106 11.63 -18.97 -10.19
C GLU A 106 11.97 -19.80 -8.95
N GLU A 107 12.37 -19.15 -7.85
CA GLU A 107 12.67 -19.80 -6.57
C GLU A 107 11.45 -20.53 -5.99
N ILE A 108 10.25 -19.95 -6.07
CA ILE A 108 9.01 -20.58 -5.62
C ILE A 108 8.62 -21.75 -6.54
N ASN A 109 8.79 -21.64 -7.85
CA ASN A 109 8.55 -22.74 -8.78
C ASN A 109 9.47 -23.94 -8.48
N GLU A 110 10.73 -23.68 -8.16
CA GLU A 110 11.67 -24.75 -7.74
C GLU A 110 11.23 -25.38 -6.42
N LEU A 111 10.78 -24.56 -5.47
CA LEU A 111 10.23 -25.04 -4.20
C LEU A 111 8.98 -25.89 -4.42
N GLN A 112 8.08 -25.48 -5.32
CA GLN A 112 6.88 -26.25 -5.68
C GLN A 112 7.22 -27.62 -6.25
N LYS A 113 8.22 -27.70 -7.13
CA LYS A 113 8.69 -28.99 -7.68
C LYS A 113 9.23 -29.91 -6.57
N ARG A 114 10.00 -29.34 -5.62
CA ARG A 114 10.50 -30.11 -4.46
C ARG A 114 9.34 -30.60 -3.58
N LEU A 115 8.37 -29.77 -3.29
CA LEU A 115 7.18 -30.13 -2.51
C LEU A 115 6.38 -31.23 -3.19
N THR A 116 6.17 -31.13 -4.49
CA THR A 116 5.47 -32.18 -5.27
C THR A 116 6.24 -33.51 -5.25
N ALA A 117 7.56 -33.46 -5.35
CA ALA A 117 8.40 -34.64 -5.26
C ALA A 117 8.34 -35.30 -3.87
N GLU A 118 8.36 -34.48 -2.79
CA GLU A 118 8.17 -34.97 -1.42
C GLU A 118 6.78 -35.60 -1.22
N THR A 119 5.73 -34.95 -1.77
CA THR A 119 4.36 -35.50 -1.71
C THR A 119 4.23 -36.83 -2.40
N ALA A 120 5.05 -37.12 -3.41
CA ALA A 120 5.04 -38.41 -4.13
C ALA A 120 5.81 -39.54 -3.41
N LYS A 121 6.64 -39.26 -2.42
CA LYS A 121 7.38 -40.27 -1.66
C LYS A 121 6.43 -41.10 -0.79
N LEU A 122 6.75 -42.43 -0.66
CA LEU A 122 6.02 -43.34 0.21
C LEU A 122 6.29 -43.03 1.69
N GLU A 123 7.53 -42.76 2.04
CA GLU A 123 7.94 -42.34 3.39
C GLU A 123 8.38 -40.90 3.40
N LEU A 124 7.88 -40.14 4.37
CA LEU A 124 8.20 -38.73 4.60
C LEU A 124 9.22 -38.61 5.74
N VAL A 125 10.28 -37.84 5.51
CA VAL A 125 11.30 -37.55 6.51
C VAL A 125 10.98 -36.20 7.16
N TYR A 126 10.93 -36.18 8.50
CA TYR A 126 10.56 -34.97 9.27
C TYR A 126 11.48 -33.77 9.00
N ASN A 127 12.79 -34.02 8.86
CA ASN A 127 13.75 -32.97 8.59
C ASN A 127 13.53 -32.30 7.22
N ASP A 128 13.27 -33.12 6.19
CA ASP A 128 13.02 -32.62 4.83
C ASP A 128 11.73 -31.75 4.80
N TYR A 129 10.70 -32.21 5.52
CA TYR A 129 9.47 -31.44 5.68
C TYR A 129 9.70 -30.09 6.36
N ASN A 130 10.41 -30.06 7.47
CA ASN A 130 10.69 -28.82 8.21
C ASN A 130 11.55 -27.84 7.39
N GLU A 131 12.52 -28.33 6.62
CA GLU A 131 13.31 -27.50 5.71
C GLU A 131 12.41 -26.81 4.68
N LEU A 132 11.49 -27.55 4.06
CA LEU A 132 10.57 -27.01 3.06
C LEU A 132 9.62 -25.97 3.67
N VAL A 133 9.10 -26.21 4.87
CA VAL A 133 8.25 -25.25 5.59
C VAL A 133 9.03 -23.97 5.91
N PHE A 134 10.26 -24.10 6.38
CA PHE A 134 11.11 -22.96 6.67
C PHE A 134 11.39 -22.12 5.42
N LEU A 135 11.77 -22.76 4.32
CA LEU A 135 11.99 -22.09 3.04
C LEU A 135 10.73 -21.37 2.53
N LEU A 136 9.57 -22.00 2.67
CA LEU A 136 8.30 -21.39 2.29
C LEU A 136 8.00 -20.12 3.08
N GLU A 137 8.18 -20.16 4.40
CA GLU A 137 7.95 -18.97 5.25
C GLU A 137 8.95 -17.84 4.95
N GLU A 138 10.22 -18.17 4.64
CA GLU A 138 11.21 -17.19 4.20
C GLU A 138 10.77 -16.48 2.91
N LYS A 139 10.37 -17.26 1.89
CA LYS A 139 9.90 -16.71 0.61
C LYS A 139 8.62 -15.91 0.76
N LYS A 140 7.73 -16.33 1.64
CA LYS A 140 6.50 -15.60 1.98
C LYS A 140 6.80 -14.26 2.65
N ALA A 141 7.75 -14.24 3.57
CA ALA A 141 8.19 -13.00 4.22
C ALA A 141 8.83 -12.03 3.21
N GLU A 142 9.60 -12.55 2.26
CA GLU A 142 10.18 -11.78 1.18
C GLU A 142 9.11 -11.21 0.24
N LEU A 143 8.14 -12.02 -0.19
CA LEU A 143 7.03 -11.58 -1.03
C LEU A 143 6.26 -10.43 -0.36
N ARG A 144 6.00 -10.51 0.94
CA ARG A 144 5.35 -9.42 1.69
C ARG A 144 6.15 -8.12 1.65
N ARG A 145 7.50 -8.17 1.70
CA ARG A 145 8.37 -6.98 1.61
C ARG A 145 8.35 -6.36 0.22
N LEU A 146 8.12 -7.14 -0.81
CA LEU A 146 8.02 -6.67 -2.20
C LEU A 146 6.68 -6.02 -2.52
N ARG A 147 5.71 -6.03 -1.60
CA ARG A 147 4.41 -5.40 -1.82
C ARG A 147 4.53 -3.89 -1.96
N LEU A 148 4.13 -3.37 -3.13
CA LEU A 148 4.13 -1.95 -3.42
C LEU A 148 2.71 -1.38 -3.46
N ASN A 149 2.53 -0.23 -2.78
CA ASN A 149 1.28 0.51 -2.83
C ASN A 149 1.51 1.84 -3.56
N LYS A 150 0.65 2.13 -4.55
CA LYS A 150 0.71 3.39 -5.30
C LYS A 150 0.44 4.56 -4.35
N PRO A 151 1.34 5.57 -4.25
CA PRO A 151 1.11 6.75 -3.45
C PRO A 151 -0.03 7.58 -4.02
N GLN A 152 -1.02 7.94 -3.21
CA GLN A 152 -2.20 8.71 -3.64
C GLN A 152 -1.86 10.08 -4.25
N ALA A 153 -0.79 10.72 -3.78
CA ALA A 153 -0.36 12.04 -4.25
C ALA A 153 0.53 11.99 -5.51
N ALA A 154 0.96 10.80 -5.96
CA ALA A 154 1.86 10.67 -7.10
C ALA A 154 1.08 10.53 -8.40
N LYS A 155 1.07 11.59 -9.21
CA LYS A 155 0.63 11.49 -10.61
C LYS A 155 1.72 10.77 -11.41
N LEU A 156 1.49 9.51 -11.75
CA LEU A 156 2.37 8.72 -12.62
C LEU A 156 2.10 9.07 -14.09
N SER A 157 3.10 8.89 -14.95
CA SER A 157 2.88 8.93 -16.41
C SER A 157 2.25 7.61 -16.86
N GLU A 158 1.62 7.59 -18.04
CA GLU A 158 1.01 6.38 -18.61
C GLU A 158 1.99 5.19 -18.67
N LEU A 159 3.24 5.46 -19.07
CA LEU A 159 4.29 4.44 -19.07
C LEU A 159 4.63 3.91 -17.67
N GLN A 160 4.62 4.79 -16.65
CA GLN A 160 4.87 4.40 -15.27
C GLN A 160 3.68 3.62 -14.69
N GLU A 161 2.47 4.00 -15.05
CA GLU A 161 1.26 3.26 -14.66
C GLU A 161 1.25 1.87 -15.26
N LYS A 162 1.55 1.73 -16.54
CA LYS A 162 1.67 0.43 -17.21
C LYS A 162 2.72 -0.46 -16.52
N LYS A 163 3.90 0.07 -16.21
CA LYS A 163 4.94 -0.67 -15.50
C LYS A 163 4.49 -1.13 -14.10
N PHE A 164 3.69 -0.33 -13.43
CA PHE A 164 3.14 -0.69 -12.12
C PHE A 164 2.05 -1.76 -12.24
N GLU A 165 1.18 -1.69 -13.25
CA GLU A 165 0.18 -2.73 -13.51
C GLU A 165 0.84 -4.06 -13.93
N ASP A 166 1.88 -4.01 -14.77
CA ASP A 166 2.68 -5.21 -15.08
C ASP A 166 3.26 -5.83 -13.80
N TYR A 167 3.83 -4.98 -12.91
CA TYR A 167 4.36 -5.44 -11.62
C TYR A 167 3.27 -6.05 -10.73
N ARG A 168 2.10 -5.43 -10.63
CA ARG A 168 0.96 -5.97 -9.87
C ARG A 168 0.52 -7.32 -10.38
N THR A 169 0.53 -7.50 -11.69
CA THR A 169 0.17 -8.77 -12.33
C THR A 169 1.18 -9.85 -11.96
N GLU A 170 2.48 -9.57 -12.03
CA GLU A 170 3.52 -10.51 -11.62
C GLU A 170 3.46 -10.80 -10.11
N TYR A 171 3.23 -9.78 -9.28
CA TYR A 171 3.05 -9.95 -7.85
C TYR A 171 1.85 -10.87 -7.53
N ALA A 172 0.71 -10.65 -8.17
CA ALA A 172 -0.48 -11.49 -8.00
C ALA A 172 -0.25 -12.94 -8.45
N ARG A 173 0.48 -13.16 -9.56
CA ARG A 173 0.89 -14.51 -9.98
C ARG A 173 1.75 -15.19 -8.93
N THR A 174 2.69 -14.45 -8.35
CA THR A 174 3.56 -14.97 -7.30
C THR A 174 2.77 -15.30 -6.03
N GLU A 175 1.75 -14.52 -5.68
CA GLU A 175 0.84 -14.83 -4.56
C GLU A 175 0.05 -16.13 -4.81
N ILE A 176 -0.37 -16.38 -6.05
CA ILE A 176 -1.07 -17.63 -6.40
C ILE A 176 -0.14 -18.82 -6.26
N LEU A 177 1.06 -18.74 -6.83
CA LEU A 177 2.08 -19.80 -6.70
C LEU A 177 2.43 -20.09 -5.23
N MET A 178 2.53 -19.04 -4.42
CA MET A 178 2.78 -19.20 -2.98
C MET A 178 1.66 -19.98 -2.28
N LYS A 179 0.40 -19.69 -2.62
CA LYS A 179 -0.76 -20.41 -2.07
C LYS A 179 -0.77 -21.88 -2.50
N GLU A 180 -0.43 -22.16 -3.75
CA GLU A 180 -0.30 -23.53 -4.23
C GLU A 180 0.77 -24.30 -3.45
N CYS A 181 1.91 -23.66 -3.15
CA CYS A 181 2.93 -24.25 -2.29
C CYS A 181 2.43 -24.48 -0.86
N GLU A 182 1.67 -23.54 -0.28
CA GLU A 182 1.06 -23.72 1.04
C GLU A 182 0.10 -24.91 1.08
N GLU A 183 -0.68 -25.10 0.02
CA GLU A 183 -1.58 -26.26 -0.11
C GLU A 183 -0.81 -27.59 -0.21
N GLU A 184 0.30 -27.60 -0.96
CA GLU A 184 1.16 -28.80 -1.03
C GLU A 184 1.82 -29.11 0.32
N VAL A 185 2.32 -28.11 1.03
CA VAL A 185 2.84 -28.27 2.40
C VAL A 185 1.76 -28.83 3.34
N ALA A 186 0.52 -28.35 3.23
CA ALA A 186 -0.59 -28.85 4.03
C ALA A 186 -0.88 -30.34 3.74
N LYS A 187 -0.83 -30.76 2.47
CA LYS A 187 -0.97 -32.18 2.08
C LYS A 187 0.15 -33.05 2.65
N VAL A 188 1.40 -32.58 2.56
CA VAL A 188 2.56 -33.29 3.14
C VAL A 188 2.39 -33.43 4.64
N ARG A 189 1.98 -32.38 5.33
CA ARG A 189 1.73 -32.41 6.77
C ARG A 189 0.65 -33.41 7.15
N GLN A 190 -0.48 -33.39 6.45
CA GLN A 190 -1.57 -34.33 6.72
C GLN A 190 -1.11 -35.80 6.58
N ARG A 191 -0.33 -36.12 5.54
CA ARG A 191 0.22 -37.48 5.36
C ARG A 191 1.18 -37.85 6.48
N PHE A 192 2.02 -36.91 6.90
CA PHE A 192 2.97 -37.12 8.00
C PHE A 192 2.25 -37.41 9.32
N ASP A 193 1.18 -36.66 9.63
CA ASP A 193 0.36 -36.89 10.82
C ASP A 193 -0.29 -38.27 10.80
N VAL A 194 -0.81 -38.72 9.65
CA VAL A 194 -1.40 -40.08 9.49
C VAL A 194 -0.35 -41.16 9.68
N GLN A 195 0.85 -41.03 9.10
CA GLN A 195 1.93 -42.00 9.26
C GLN A 195 2.40 -42.10 10.71
N ASN A 196 2.51 -40.99 11.41
CA ASN A 196 2.84 -40.98 12.83
C ASN A 196 1.78 -41.70 13.68
N LEU A 197 0.49 -41.45 13.44
CA LEU A 197 -0.61 -42.14 14.10
C LEU A 197 -0.60 -43.64 13.85
N GLN A 198 -0.32 -44.07 12.61
CA GLN A 198 -0.21 -45.49 12.29
C GLN A 198 0.95 -46.14 13.03
N ARG A 199 2.13 -45.50 13.07
CA ARG A 199 3.29 -46.00 13.78
C ARG A 199 3.02 -46.13 15.29
N ASP A 200 2.43 -45.10 15.91
CA ASP A 200 2.07 -45.11 17.33
C ASP A 200 1.07 -46.26 17.65
N TYR A 201 0.11 -46.48 16.75
CA TYR A 201 -0.86 -47.58 16.88
C TYR A 201 -0.15 -48.94 16.81
N GLU A 202 0.73 -49.13 15.83
CA GLU A 202 1.49 -50.39 15.69
C GLU A 202 2.40 -50.65 16.88
N GLU A 203 3.06 -49.62 17.42
CA GLU A 203 3.90 -49.76 18.61
C GLU A 203 3.09 -50.19 19.83
N ARG A 204 1.93 -49.54 20.04
CA ARG A 204 1.00 -49.94 21.14
C ARG A 204 0.49 -51.35 20.96
N TYR A 205 0.06 -51.72 19.75
CA TYR A 205 -0.39 -53.07 19.45
C TYR A 205 0.69 -54.11 19.71
N ARG A 206 1.92 -53.86 19.27
CA ARG A 206 3.08 -54.78 19.55
C ARG A 206 3.37 -54.87 21.05
N ALA A 207 3.24 -53.80 21.79
CA ALA A 207 3.44 -53.82 23.24
C ALA A 207 2.36 -54.63 23.95
N GLU A 208 1.10 -54.50 23.55
CA GLU A 208 -0.03 -55.27 24.09
C GLU A 208 0.11 -56.74 23.74
N MET A 209 0.49 -57.10 22.52
CA MET A 209 0.71 -58.49 22.11
C MET A 209 1.84 -59.15 22.91
N LYS A 210 2.96 -58.47 23.13
CA LYS A 210 4.04 -58.95 23.99
C LYS A 210 3.58 -59.21 25.45
N GLY A 211 2.68 -58.36 25.96
CA GLY A 211 2.06 -58.52 27.27
C GLY A 211 1.21 -59.79 27.33
N ILE A 212 0.43 -60.10 26.28
CA ILE A 212 -0.41 -61.28 26.18
C ILE A 212 0.45 -62.55 26.07
N ASP A 213 1.50 -62.54 25.27
CA ASP A 213 2.41 -63.67 25.12
C ASP A 213 3.10 -64.04 26.46
N ALA A 214 3.36 -63.02 27.32
CA ALA A 214 3.91 -63.25 28.63
C ALA A 214 2.90 -63.87 29.65
N TYR A 215 1.60 -63.85 29.35
CA TYR A 215 0.56 -64.51 30.17
C TYR A 215 0.22 -65.93 29.75
N ILE A 216 0.66 -66.34 28.57
CA ILE A 216 0.36 -67.68 27.99
C ILE A 216 1.46 -68.73 28.31
N VAL A 217 2.59 -68.32 28.86
CA VAL A 217 3.67 -69.13 29.36
C VAL A 217 3.53 -69.39 30.84
#